data_931c58287566db78c11472e7655700f3
#
_entry.id   931c58287566db78c11472e7655700f3
#
_cell.length_a   1.000
_cell.length_b   1.000
_cell.length_c   1.000
_cell.angle_alpha   90.00
_cell.angle_beta   90.00
_cell.angle_gamma   90.00
#
_symmetry.space_group_name_H-M   'P 1'
#
loop_
_entity.id
_entity.type
_entity.pdbx_description
1 polymer ?
#
loop_
_entity_poly.entity_id
_entity_poly.type
_entity_poly.pdbx_seq_one_letter_code
_entity_poly.pdbx_strand_id
1 'polypeptide(L)'
;MSISIVLFLIGAFLLIAFNARKITNDFKEKIPITIYLKKEAKKIEIEQLIKKLNIKDYTGSVNYISKEQGAEILIDEIGEDFVEFYGSNPLLNSIDVFLKSEYVTTLVFDEVSNELGKTDFIDEIIYDAPLVSLINENINKIKYWVLGIAVFFLIISILLINSSIRLSIYSNRINIKTMQLVGATRGFIRKPFILTHVKLGFFGAFLAIVMLSGALYYIQNFFDYVNFESDIQIIMAMFGAISVFSILITYLCTFFATQKFLKSKIDQLY
;
A
#
# COMPACT_ATOMS: atom_id res chain seq x y z
N MET A 1 -23.61 10.80 9.70
CA MET A 1 -22.58 11.79 9.39
C MET A 1 -21.21 11.42 9.97
N SER A 2 -21.03 11.31 11.30
CA SER A 2 -19.72 11.02 11.91
C SER A 2 -19.08 9.72 11.44
N ILE A 3 -19.83 8.64 11.26
CA ILE A 3 -19.34 7.35 10.76
C ILE A 3 -18.82 7.49 9.32
N SER A 4 -19.51 8.24 8.47
CA SER A 4 -19.13 8.46 7.07
C SER A 4 -17.80 9.19 6.96
N ILE A 5 -17.57 10.21 7.80
CA ILE A 5 -16.31 10.98 7.82
C ILE A 5 -15.15 10.08 8.24
N VAL A 6 -15.33 9.26 9.28
CA VAL A 6 -14.27 8.34 9.73
C VAL A 6 -13.96 7.29 8.65
N LEU A 7 -14.99 6.72 8.01
CA LEU A 7 -14.78 5.76 6.92
C LEU A 7 -14.12 6.39 5.71
N PHE A 8 -14.47 7.64 5.39
CA PHE A 8 -13.79 8.40 4.34
C PHE A 8 -12.31 8.60 4.66
N LEU A 9 -11.99 9.02 5.89
CA LEU A 9 -10.60 9.22 6.31
C LEU A 9 -9.79 7.92 6.29
N ILE A 10 -10.37 6.81 6.77
CA ILE A 10 -9.74 5.48 6.69
C ILE A 10 -9.52 5.09 5.22
N GLY A 11 -10.53 5.27 4.37
CA GLY A 11 -10.46 4.94 2.96
C GLY A 11 -9.44 5.79 2.21
N ALA A 12 -9.44 7.11 2.42
CA ALA A 12 -8.47 8.02 1.85
C ALA A 12 -7.03 7.65 2.26
N PHE A 13 -6.85 7.32 3.54
CA PHE A 13 -5.57 6.91 4.04
C PHE A 13 -5.08 5.57 3.45
N LEU A 14 -5.98 4.58 3.31
CA LEU A 14 -5.66 3.31 2.65
C LEU A 14 -5.30 3.51 1.17
N LEU A 15 -6.00 4.41 0.47
CA LEU A 15 -5.67 4.77 -0.91
C LEU A 15 -4.27 5.40 -1.01
N ILE A 16 -3.95 6.35 -0.13
CA ILE A 16 -2.61 6.97 -0.10
C ILE A 16 -1.54 5.92 0.19
N ALA A 17 -1.78 5.03 1.17
CA ALA A 17 -0.84 3.97 1.52
C ALA A 17 -0.62 2.98 0.37
N PHE A 18 -1.68 2.63 -0.35
CA PHE A 18 -1.60 1.76 -1.53
C PHE A 18 -0.80 2.41 -2.67
N ASN A 19 -1.08 3.68 -2.99
CA ASN A 19 -0.34 4.41 -4.02
C ASN A 19 1.12 4.61 -3.63
N ALA A 20 1.42 4.94 -2.37
CA ALA A 20 2.79 5.06 -1.89
C ALA A 20 3.56 3.75 -2.06
N ARG A 21 2.92 2.60 -1.78
CA ARG A 21 3.53 1.28 -1.98
C ARG A 21 3.79 1.00 -3.46
N LYS A 22 2.85 1.33 -4.35
CA LYS A 22 3.01 1.16 -5.80
C LYS A 22 4.18 2.00 -6.32
N ILE A 23 4.19 3.30 -6.03
CA ILE A 23 5.28 4.20 -6.41
C ILE A 23 6.62 3.67 -5.90
N THR A 24 6.68 3.17 -4.67
CA THR A 24 7.89 2.62 -4.10
C THR A 24 8.34 1.33 -4.81
N ASN A 25 7.40 0.44 -5.16
CA ASN A 25 7.72 -0.77 -5.91
C ASN A 25 8.24 -0.43 -7.31
N ASP A 26 7.57 0.49 -8.01
CA ASP A 26 7.99 0.96 -9.33
C ASP A 26 9.40 1.61 -9.28
N PHE A 27 9.68 2.32 -8.18
CA PHE A 27 11.00 2.91 -7.96
C PHE A 27 12.07 1.84 -7.67
N LYS A 28 11.75 0.83 -6.85
CA LYS A 28 12.63 -0.30 -6.57
C LYS A 28 13.02 -1.05 -7.86
N GLU A 29 12.06 -1.29 -8.73
CA GLU A 29 12.27 -2.00 -9.99
C GLU A 29 13.12 -1.23 -11.00
N LYS A 30 13.38 0.06 -10.76
CA LYS A 30 14.26 0.90 -11.56
C LYS A 30 15.70 0.95 -11.04
N ILE A 31 16.00 0.32 -9.91
CA ILE A 31 17.37 0.27 -9.36
C ILE A 31 18.09 -0.91 -10.00
N PRO A 32 19.10 -0.67 -10.85
CA PRO A 32 19.84 -1.74 -11.49
C PRO A 32 20.94 -2.34 -10.57
N ILE A 33 21.27 -3.59 -10.84
CA ILE A 33 22.60 -4.13 -10.59
C ILE A 33 23.35 -3.98 -11.89
N THR A 34 24.37 -3.15 -11.93
CA THR A 34 25.19 -2.95 -13.13
C THR A 34 26.38 -3.86 -13.09
N ILE A 35 26.48 -4.76 -14.06
CA ILE A 35 27.56 -5.73 -14.24
C ILE A 35 28.46 -5.23 -15.35
N TYR A 36 29.65 -4.76 -15.00
CA TYR A 36 30.67 -4.34 -15.98
C TYR A 36 31.37 -5.54 -16.52
N LEU A 37 31.58 -5.56 -17.84
CA LEU A 37 32.19 -6.67 -18.57
C LEU A 37 33.63 -6.31 -18.97
N LYS A 38 34.56 -7.26 -18.84
CA LYS A 38 35.92 -7.08 -19.33
C LYS A 38 35.94 -6.91 -20.85
N LYS A 39 36.97 -6.24 -21.38
CA LYS A 39 37.12 -5.99 -22.82
C LYS A 39 37.23 -7.27 -23.64
N GLU A 40 37.71 -8.35 -23.04
CA GLU A 40 37.90 -9.67 -23.65
C GLU A 40 36.64 -10.54 -23.64
N ALA A 41 35.54 -10.09 -23.02
CA ALA A 41 34.27 -10.83 -22.92
C ALA A 41 33.73 -11.16 -24.33
N LYS A 42 33.47 -12.44 -24.60
CA LYS A 42 32.95 -12.89 -25.88
C LYS A 42 31.44 -12.69 -25.96
N LYS A 43 30.94 -12.32 -27.13
CA LYS A 43 29.52 -12.12 -27.36
C LYS A 43 28.65 -13.31 -26.93
N ILE A 44 29.15 -14.54 -27.15
CA ILE A 44 28.45 -15.78 -26.77
C ILE A 44 28.32 -15.89 -25.24
N GLU A 45 29.35 -15.51 -24.49
CA GLU A 45 29.35 -15.53 -23.01
C GLU A 45 28.36 -14.52 -22.45
N ILE A 46 28.28 -13.33 -23.05
CA ILE A 46 27.34 -12.27 -22.73
C ILE A 46 25.89 -12.74 -22.97
N GLU A 47 25.60 -13.31 -24.14
CA GLU A 47 24.28 -13.83 -24.48
C GLU A 47 23.84 -14.97 -23.55
N GLN A 48 24.76 -15.86 -23.18
CA GLN A 48 24.48 -16.94 -22.21
C GLN A 48 24.18 -16.39 -20.81
N LEU A 49 24.92 -15.37 -20.36
CA LEU A 49 24.69 -14.72 -19.08
C LEU A 49 23.31 -14.04 -19.06
N ILE A 50 22.97 -13.29 -20.11
CA ILE A 50 21.67 -12.65 -20.24
C ILE A 50 20.52 -13.67 -20.19
N LYS A 51 20.67 -14.80 -20.90
CA LYS A 51 19.67 -15.88 -20.86
C LYS A 51 19.58 -16.49 -19.47
N LYS A 52 20.70 -16.75 -18.80
CA LYS A 52 20.74 -17.28 -17.43
C LYS A 52 20.03 -16.34 -16.45
N LEU A 53 20.29 -15.04 -16.54
CA LEU A 53 19.69 -14.03 -15.69
C LEU A 53 18.18 -13.88 -15.91
N ASN A 54 17.72 -13.90 -17.17
CA ASN A 54 16.30 -13.79 -17.50
C ASN A 54 15.43 -14.95 -16.98
N ILE A 55 16.02 -16.12 -16.69
CA ILE A 55 15.29 -17.30 -16.18
C ILE A 55 15.16 -17.25 -14.64
N LYS A 56 15.95 -16.41 -13.97
CA LYS A 56 15.91 -16.31 -12.50
C LYS A 56 14.63 -15.68 -12.01
N ASP A 57 14.05 -16.23 -10.95
CA ASP A 57 12.76 -15.76 -10.39
C ASP A 57 12.80 -14.31 -9.91
N TYR A 58 13.96 -13.86 -9.43
CA TYR A 58 14.16 -12.51 -8.93
C TYR A 58 14.30 -11.46 -10.04
N THR A 59 14.53 -11.86 -11.28
CA THR A 59 14.78 -10.94 -12.39
C THR A 59 13.47 -10.36 -12.93
N GLY A 60 13.43 -9.05 -13.06
CA GLY A 60 12.38 -8.30 -13.76
C GLY A 60 12.73 -8.10 -15.22
N SER A 61 13.87 -7.45 -15.50
CA SER A 61 14.41 -7.25 -16.86
C SER A 61 15.93 -7.21 -16.85
N VAL A 62 16.53 -7.51 -18.01
CA VAL A 62 17.98 -7.49 -18.23
C VAL A 62 18.26 -6.69 -19.49
N ASN A 63 19.04 -5.64 -19.37
CA ASN A 63 19.40 -4.76 -20.48
C ASN A 63 20.91 -4.79 -20.70
N TYR A 64 21.34 -5.07 -21.93
CA TYR A 64 22.74 -4.92 -22.32
C TYR A 64 22.96 -3.50 -22.81
N ILE A 65 23.98 -2.85 -22.30
CA ILE A 65 24.37 -1.47 -22.66
C ILE A 65 25.81 -1.54 -23.22
N SER A 66 25.98 -1.22 -24.50
CA SER A 66 27.33 -1.11 -25.05
C SER A 66 28.03 0.13 -24.50
N LYS A 67 29.36 0.14 -24.51
CA LYS A 67 30.14 1.30 -24.08
C LYS A 67 29.81 2.57 -24.83
N GLU A 68 29.40 2.45 -26.12
CA GLU A 68 28.95 3.57 -26.95
C GLU A 68 27.62 4.13 -26.44
N GLN A 69 26.62 3.27 -26.20
CA GLN A 69 25.34 3.65 -25.62
C GLN A 69 25.49 4.23 -24.20
N GLY A 70 26.37 3.62 -23.39
CA GLY A 70 26.71 4.14 -22.06
C GLY A 70 27.31 5.54 -22.11
N ALA A 71 28.14 5.83 -23.13
CA ALA A 71 28.68 7.17 -23.31
C ALA A 71 27.60 8.19 -23.71
N GLU A 72 26.71 7.83 -24.61
CA GLU A 72 25.58 8.70 -24.99
C GLU A 72 24.70 9.04 -23.78
N ILE A 73 24.34 8.03 -22.97
CA ILE A 73 23.53 8.23 -21.77
C ILE A 73 24.25 9.17 -20.79
N LEU A 74 25.54 8.95 -20.56
CA LEU A 74 26.32 9.73 -19.60
C LEU A 74 26.53 11.17 -20.07
N ILE A 75 26.73 11.39 -21.40
CA ILE A 75 26.83 12.73 -21.99
C ILE A 75 25.51 13.48 -21.82
N ASP A 76 24.37 12.81 -22.04
CA ASP A 76 23.04 13.42 -21.86
C ASP A 76 22.76 13.77 -20.39
N GLU A 77 23.25 12.98 -19.43
CA GLU A 77 23.07 13.23 -18.00
C GLU A 77 23.98 14.34 -17.48
N ILE A 78 25.24 14.37 -17.87
CA ILE A 78 26.25 15.34 -17.41
C ILE A 78 26.16 16.66 -18.19
N GLY A 79 25.74 16.58 -19.47
CA GLY A 79 25.68 17.72 -20.38
C GLY A 79 27.04 18.11 -20.99
N GLU A 80 28.10 17.31 -20.81
CA GLU A 80 29.45 17.54 -21.33
C GLU A 80 30.00 16.29 -22.03
N ASP A 81 30.67 16.47 -23.17
CA ASP A 81 31.29 15.38 -23.92
C ASP A 81 32.65 14.99 -23.32
N PHE A 82 32.61 14.07 -22.36
CA PHE A 82 33.83 13.55 -21.72
C PHE A 82 34.67 12.69 -22.67
N VAL A 83 34.09 12.13 -23.75
CA VAL A 83 34.82 11.28 -24.72
C VAL A 83 35.79 12.14 -25.51
N GLU A 84 35.40 13.36 -25.88
CA GLU A 84 36.27 14.36 -26.52
C GLU A 84 37.44 14.73 -25.58
N PHE A 85 37.17 14.88 -24.28
CA PHE A 85 38.20 15.22 -23.28
C PHE A 85 39.22 14.11 -23.07
N TYR A 86 38.79 12.84 -23.01
CA TYR A 86 39.69 11.69 -22.82
C TYR A 86 40.35 11.16 -24.11
N GLY A 87 39.91 11.64 -25.27
CA GLY A 87 40.39 11.20 -26.59
C GLY A 87 39.92 9.78 -27.00
N SER A 88 39.26 9.05 -26.11
CA SER A 88 38.64 7.76 -26.39
C SER A 88 37.59 7.44 -25.31
N ASN A 89 36.60 6.63 -25.65
CA ASN A 89 35.60 6.19 -24.67
C ASN A 89 36.22 5.25 -23.61
N PRO A 90 36.29 5.66 -22.32
CA PRO A 90 36.89 4.86 -21.26
C PRO A 90 35.90 3.81 -20.69
N LEU A 91 34.61 3.86 -21.05
CA LEU A 91 33.57 3.00 -20.49
C LEU A 91 33.73 1.55 -20.96
N LEU A 92 33.20 0.65 -20.13
CA LEU A 92 33.09 -0.79 -20.45
C LEU A 92 31.65 -1.09 -20.91
N ASN A 93 31.48 -2.21 -21.60
CA ASN A 93 30.15 -2.75 -21.80
C ASN A 93 29.58 -3.20 -20.48
N SER A 94 28.27 -3.01 -20.27
CA SER A 94 27.59 -3.40 -19.05
C SER A 94 26.29 -4.15 -19.30
N ILE A 95 25.85 -4.86 -18.28
CA ILE A 95 24.53 -5.49 -18.23
C ILE A 95 23.83 -4.94 -16.99
N ASP A 96 22.72 -4.23 -17.21
CA ASP A 96 21.86 -3.77 -16.13
C ASP A 96 20.78 -4.82 -15.86
N VAL A 97 20.78 -5.33 -14.63
CA VAL A 97 19.80 -6.30 -14.14
C VAL A 97 18.85 -5.59 -13.20
N PHE A 98 17.59 -5.50 -13.57
CA PHE A 98 16.53 -4.95 -12.74
C PHE A 98 15.82 -6.09 -12.03
N LEU A 99 15.75 -6.01 -10.71
CA LEU A 99 15.06 -7.01 -9.90
C LEU A 99 13.58 -6.66 -9.74
N LYS A 100 12.73 -7.67 -9.56
CA LYS A 100 11.35 -7.45 -9.13
C LYS A 100 11.36 -6.84 -7.72
N SER A 101 10.43 -5.94 -7.44
CA SER A 101 10.36 -5.14 -6.21
C SER A 101 10.46 -5.96 -4.91
N GLU A 102 9.96 -7.21 -4.93
CA GLU A 102 10.00 -8.13 -3.78
C GLU A 102 11.43 -8.57 -3.41
N TYR A 103 12.32 -8.62 -4.39
CA TYR A 103 13.71 -9.07 -4.25
C TYR A 103 14.70 -7.92 -4.10
N VAL A 104 14.27 -6.67 -4.19
CA VAL A 104 15.14 -5.49 -4.01
C VAL A 104 15.49 -5.31 -2.54
N THR A 105 16.42 -6.10 -2.07
CA THR A 105 16.99 -6.08 -0.71
C THR A 105 18.50 -6.22 -0.77
N THR A 106 19.22 -5.65 0.19
CA THR A 106 20.70 -5.75 0.23
C THR A 106 21.18 -7.20 0.24
N LEU A 107 20.46 -8.10 0.93
CA LEU A 107 20.80 -9.52 0.98
C LEU A 107 20.79 -10.18 -0.40
N VAL A 108 19.74 -9.93 -1.19
CA VAL A 108 19.61 -10.50 -2.54
C VAL A 108 20.64 -9.88 -3.49
N PHE A 109 20.89 -8.56 -3.37
CA PHE A 109 21.92 -7.89 -4.16
C PHE A 109 23.32 -8.47 -3.89
N ASP A 110 23.66 -8.68 -2.61
CA ASP A 110 24.92 -9.30 -2.21
C ASP A 110 25.03 -10.76 -2.69
N GLU A 111 23.94 -11.53 -2.62
CA GLU A 111 23.90 -12.92 -3.10
C GLU A 111 24.13 -12.98 -4.61
N VAL A 112 23.44 -12.15 -5.38
CA VAL A 112 23.60 -12.06 -6.84
C VAL A 112 25.02 -11.60 -7.20
N SER A 113 25.55 -10.60 -6.51
CA SER A 113 26.92 -10.12 -6.71
C SER A 113 27.95 -11.20 -6.42
N ASN A 114 27.78 -11.97 -5.35
CA ASN A 114 28.67 -13.08 -5.00
C ASN A 114 28.56 -14.28 -5.96
N GLU A 115 27.35 -14.57 -6.48
CA GLU A 115 27.15 -15.64 -7.49
C GLU A 115 27.87 -15.27 -8.81
N LEU A 116 27.69 -14.03 -9.26
CA LEU A 116 28.16 -13.56 -10.55
C LEU A 116 29.65 -13.14 -10.52
N GLY A 117 30.15 -12.63 -9.42
CA GLY A 117 31.55 -12.20 -9.25
C GLY A 117 32.59 -13.33 -9.42
N LYS A 118 32.13 -14.59 -9.46
CA LYS A 118 33.00 -15.76 -9.76
C LYS A 118 33.20 -15.99 -11.25
N THR A 119 32.62 -15.17 -12.11
CA THR A 119 32.64 -15.34 -13.56
C THR A 119 33.81 -14.56 -14.14
N ASP A 120 34.69 -15.25 -14.87
CA ASP A 120 35.98 -14.71 -15.32
C ASP A 120 35.91 -13.47 -16.22
N PHE A 121 34.83 -13.31 -17.01
CA PHE A 121 34.68 -12.21 -17.95
C PHE A 121 33.89 -10.99 -17.33
N ILE A 122 33.52 -11.06 -16.07
CA ILE A 122 32.96 -9.92 -15.31
C ILE A 122 34.13 -9.15 -14.70
N ASP A 123 34.10 -7.83 -14.81
CA ASP A 123 35.10 -6.95 -14.25
C ASP A 123 34.68 -6.51 -12.84
N GLU A 124 33.52 -5.89 -12.74
CA GLU A 124 32.97 -5.38 -11.49
C GLU A 124 31.43 -5.46 -11.49
N ILE A 125 30.84 -5.55 -10.30
CA ILE A 125 29.40 -5.51 -10.10
C ILE A 125 29.11 -4.40 -9.12
N ILE A 126 28.32 -3.42 -9.56
CA ILE A 126 28.00 -2.24 -8.76
C ILE A 126 26.48 -2.14 -8.59
N TYR A 127 26.06 -1.81 -7.39
CA TYR A 127 24.69 -1.37 -7.08
C TYR A 127 24.71 -0.34 -5.96
N ASP A 128 23.66 0.49 -5.88
CA ASP A 128 23.55 1.51 -4.83
C ASP A 128 23.01 0.90 -3.53
N ALA A 129 23.91 0.28 -2.75
CA ALA A 129 23.55 -0.35 -1.47
C ALA A 129 22.94 0.65 -0.46
N PRO A 130 23.45 1.88 -0.29
CA PRO A 130 22.82 2.91 0.53
C PRO A 130 21.39 3.21 0.12
N LEU A 131 21.12 3.39 -1.17
CA LEU A 131 19.79 3.68 -1.71
C LEU A 131 18.82 2.53 -1.42
N VAL A 132 19.22 1.28 -1.70
CA VAL A 132 18.41 0.08 -1.42
C VAL A 132 18.08 -0.04 0.07
N SER A 133 19.06 0.22 0.94
CA SER A 133 18.87 0.19 2.40
C SER A 133 17.89 1.26 2.87
N LEU A 134 18.07 2.51 2.43
CA LEU A 134 17.21 3.64 2.78
C LEU A 134 15.75 3.43 2.34
N ILE A 135 15.54 2.90 1.14
CA ILE A 135 14.20 2.62 0.64
C ILE A 135 13.53 1.55 1.50
N ASN A 136 14.22 0.45 1.80
CA ASN A 136 13.65 -0.63 2.60
C ASN A 136 13.36 -0.20 4.05
N GLU A 137 14.23 0.61 4.65
CA GLU A 137 14.01 1.17 6.00
C GLU A 137 12.81 2.12 6.03
N ASN A 138 12.69 3.01 5.05
CA ASN A 138 11.58 3.96 4.97
C ASN A 138 10.24 3.28 4.72
N ILE A 139 10.19 2.22 3.90
CA ILE A 139 8.98 1.41 3.70
C ILE A 139 8.50 0.81 5.02
N ASN A 140 9.40 0.24 5.81
CA ASN A 140 9.05 -0.32 7.11
C ASN A 140 8.51 0.76 8.06
N LYS A 141 9.13 1.93 8.10
CA LYS A 141 8.63 3.08 8.88
C LYS A 141 7.22 3.49 8.43
N ILE A 142 7.00 3.64 7.12
CA ILE A 142 5.70 3.98 6.54
C ILE A 142 4.65 2.94 6.95
N LYS A 143 4.95 1.64 6.88
CA LYS A 143 4.05 0.55 7.28
C LYS A 143 3.58 0.69 8.74
N TYR A 144 4.48 1.01 9.67
CA TYR A 144 4.11 1.21 11.08
C TYR A 144 3.27 2.47 11.30
N TRP A 145 3.58 3.57 10.61
CA TRP A 145 2.78 4.80 10.65
C TRP A 145 1.37 4.57 10.10
N VAL A 146 1.26 3.86 8.97
CA VAL A 146 -0.02 3.45 8.37
C VAL A 146 -0.86 2.66 9.36
N LEU A 147 -0.26 1.66 10.01
CA LEU A 147 -0.96 0.85 11.01
C LEU A 147 -1.40 1.68 12.21
N GLY A 148 -0.54 2.55 12.74
CA GLY A 148 -0.84 3.41 13.87
C GLY A 148 -2.02 4.35 13.60
N ILE A 149 -2.04 4.99 12.44
CA ILE A 149 -3.11 5.90 12.03
C ILE A 149 -4.42 5.13 11.82
N ALA A 150 -4.37 3.95 11.19
CA ALA A 150 -5.56 3.10 11.00
C ALA A 150 -6.18 2.69 12.33
N VAL A 151 -5.36 2.27 13.31
CA VAL A 151 -5.81 1.93 14.67
C VAL A 151 -6.41 3.15 15.37
N PHE A 152 -5.81 4.32 15.23
CA PHE A 152 -6.32 5.58 15.80
C PHE A 152 -7.71 5.92 15.28
N PHE A 153 -7.92 5.89 13.96
CA PHE A 153 -9.25 6.12 13.37
C PHE A 153 -10.26 5.04 13.75
N LEU A 154 -9.82 3.79 13.91
CA LEU A 154 -10.67 2.71 14.36
C LEU A 154 -11.17 2.98 15.79
N ILE A 155 -10.30 3.41 16.70
CA ILE A 155 -10.69 3.77 18.08
C ILE A 155 -11.70 4.93 18.07
N ILE A 156 -11.46 5.99 17.29
CA ILE A 156 -12.39 7.10 17.15
C ILE A 156 -13.75 6.61 16.64
N SER A 157 -13.77 5.75 15.62
CA SER A 157 -14.99 5.16 15.07
C SER A 157 -15.80 4.43 16.16
N ILE A 158 -15.13 3.57 16.92
CA ILE A 158 -15.76 2.82 18.02
C ILE A 158 -16.34 3.77 19.07
N LEU A 159 -15.62 4.82 19.46
CA LEU A 159 -16.09 5.80 20.43
C LEU A 159 -17.32 6.56 19.93
N LEU A 160 -17.33 7.01 18.67
CA LEU A 160 -18.44 7.73 18.08
C LEU A 160 -19.67 6.84 17.93
N ILE A 161 -19.50 5.61 17.46
CA ILE A 161 -20.60 4.63 17.35
C ILE A 161 -21.17 4.34 18.75
N ASN A 162 -20.32 4.09 19.74
CA ASN A 162 -20.77 3.80 21.10
C ASN A 162 -21.52 4.99 21.72
N SER A 163 -21.08 6.22 21.50
CA SER A 163 -21.78 7.43 21.94
C SER A 163 -23.15 7.58 21.26
N SER A 164 -23.21 7.35 19.96
CA SER A 164 -24.47 7.38 19.19
C SER A 164 -25.48 6.34 19.69
N ILE A 165 -25.02 5.12 19.95
CA ILE A 165 -25.86 4.03 20.47
C ILE A 165 -26.38 4.38 21.87
N ARG A 166 -25.52 4.90 22.74
CA ARG A 166 -25.92 5.34 24.09
C ARG A 166 -27.05 6.38 24.04
N LEU A 167 -26.90 7.37 23.17
CA LEU A 167 -27.92 8.40 22.97
C LEU A 167 -29.24 7.81 22.43
N SER A 168 -29.15 6.88 21.48
CA SER A 168 -30.31 6.18 20.91
C SER A 168 -31.07 5.36 21.95
N ILE A 169 -30.34 4.63 22.81
CA ILE A 169 -30.92 3.85 23.91
C ILE A 169 -31.59 4.78 24.94
N TYR A 170 -30.90 5.86 25.30
CA TYR A 170 -31.45 6.85 26.26
C TYR A 170 -32.73 7.47 25.75
N SER A 171 -32.78 7.86 24.48
CA SER A 171 -34.00 8.40 23.84
C SER A 171 -35.15 7.39 23.83
N ASN A 172 -34.89 6.10 23.72
CA ASN A 172 -35.91 5.04 23.66
C ASN A 172 -36.09 4.31 25.01
N ARG A 173 -35.61 4.88 26.11
CA ARG A 173 -35.63 4.22 27.44
C ARG A 173 -37.04 3.79 27.92
N ILE A 174 -38.08 4.59 27.65
CA ILE A 174 -39.47 4.29 28.03
C ILE A 174 -39.97 3.06 27.25
N ASN A 175 -39.76 3.04 25.94
CA ASN A 175 -40.16 1.91 25.09
C ASN A 175 -39.44 0.62 25.50
N ILE A 176 -38.15 0.70 25.83
CA ILE A 176 -37.36 -0.44 26.33
C ILE A 176 -37.94 -0.97 27.64
N LYS A 177 -38.30 -0.07 28.58
CA LYS A 177 -38.87 -0.45 29.85
C LYS A 177 -40.25 -1.11 29.69
N THR A 178 -41.10 -0.56 28.81
CA THR A 178 -42.39 -1.18 28.48
C THR A 178 -42.23 -2.57 27.88
N MET A 179 -41.32 -2.75 26.95
CA MET A 179 -41.05 -4.07 26.38
C MET A 179 -40.56 -5.08 27.42
N GLN A 180 -39.72 -4.63 28.38
CA GLN A 180 -39.28 -5.48 29.50
C GLN A 180 -40.42 -5.87 30.44
N LEU A 181 -41.32 -4.95 30.75
CA LEU A 181 -42.49 -5.22 31.62
C LEU A 181 -43.45 -6.24 30.99
N VAL A 182 -43.57 -6.26 29.68
CA VAL A 182 -44.39 -7.25 28.93
C VAL A 182 -43.62 -8.59 28.76
N GLY A 183 -42.36 -8.70 29.26
CA GLY A 183 -41.59 -9.94 29.22
C GLY A 183 -40.77 -10.16 27.93
N ALA A 184 -40.51 -9.11 27.14
CA ALA A 184 -39.71 -9.23 25.93
C ALA A 184 -38.26 -9.65 26.23
N THR A 185 -37.73 -10.58 25.43
CA THR A 185 -36.36 -11.05 25.58
C THR A 185 -35.36 -9.95 25.21
N ARG A 186 -34.15 -10.01 25.81
CA ARG A 186 -33.07 -9.04 25.51
C ARG A 186 -32.69 -9.03 24.03
N GLY A 187 -32.78 -10.18 23.36
CA GLY A 187 -32.54 -10.28 21.92
C GLY A 187 -33.55 -9.51 21.08
N PHE A 188 -34.83 -9.60 21.46
CA PHE A 188 -35.93 -8.88 20.82
C PHE A 188 -35.76 -7.37 20.94
N ILE A 189 -35.47 -6.89 22.15
CA ILE A 189 -35.25 -5.46 22.42
C ILE A 189 -34.07 -4.91 21.65
N ARG A 190 -32.99 -5.70 21.45
CA ARG A 190 -31.77 -5.29 20.77
C ARG A 190 -31.89 -5.22 19.25
N LYS A 191 -32.71 -6.08 18.65
CA LYS A 191 -32.86 -6.23 17.20
C LYS A 191 -33.11 -4.90 16.45
N PRO A 192 -34.06 -4.01 16.86
CA PRO A 192 -34.30 -2.74 16.18
C PRO A 192 -33.10 -1.80 16.23
N PHE A 193 -32.33 -1.79 17.34
CA PHE A 193 -31.12 -0.95 17.44
C PHE A 193 -30.04 -1.43 16.49
N ILE A 194 -29.81 -2.74 16.41
CA ILE A 194 -28.84 -3.33 15.47
C ILE A 194 -29.24 -2.98 14.04
N LEU A 195 -30.49 -3.20 13.65
CA LEU A 195 -30.94 -2.90 12.29
C LEU A 195 -30.79 -1.42 11.92
N THR A 196 -31.13 -0.52 12.83
CA THR A 196 -31.01 0.92 12.61
C THR A 196 -29.54 1.33 12.43
N HIS A 197 -28.63 0.86 13.31
CA HIS A 197 -27.22 1.24 13.23
C HIS A 197 -26.49 0.58 12.07
N VAL A 198 -26.84 -0.66 11.70
CA VAL A 198 -26.32 -1.31 10.50
C VAL A 198 -26.76 -0.59 9.22
N LYS A 199 -28.03 -0.14 9.14
CA LYS A 199 -28.48 0.71 8.04
C LYS A 199 -27.69 2.03 7.98
N LEU A 200 -27.48 2.68 9.12
CA LEU A 200 -26.66 3.89 9.19
C LEU A 200 -25.21 3.64 8.79
N GLY A 201 -24.64 2.48 9.15
CA GLY A 201 -23.31 2.04 8.70
C GLY A 201 -23.24 1.86 7.20
N PHE A 202 -24.24 1.22 6.61
CA PHE A 202 -24.34 1.05 5.15
C PHE A 202 -24.41 2.39 4.41
N PHE A 203 -25.30 3.30 4.84
CA PHE A 203 -25.37 4.64 4.27
C PHE A 203 -24.08 5.44 4.51
N GLY A 204 -23.43 5.23 5.65
CA GLY A 204 -22.13 5.82 5.96
C GLY A 204 -21.03 5.36 5.00
N ALA A 205 -20.99 4.06 4.70
CA ALA A 205 -20.06 3.50 3.73
C ALA A 205 -20.33 4.02 2.30
N PHE A 206 -21.60 4.05 1.90
CA PHE A 206 -21.99 4.59 0.59
C PHE A 206 -21.53 6.03 0.41
N LEU A 207 -21.78 6.89 1.40
CA LEU A 207 -21.36 8.30 1.35
C LEU A 207 -19.81 8.42 1.32
N ALA A 208 -19.12 7.59 2.10
CA ALA A 208 -17.66 7.56 2.11
C ALA A 208 -17.11 7.16 0.73
N ILE A 209 -17.70 6.16 0.07
CA ILE A 209 -17.30 5.72 -1.28
C ILE A 209 -17.52 6.83 -2.30
N VAL A 210 -18.67 7.54 -2.23
CA VAL A 210 -18.94 8.68 -3.14
C VAL A 210 -17.90 9.78 -2.95
N MET A 211 -17.57 10.11 -1.69
CA MET A 211 -16.52 11.11 -1.41
C MET A 211 -15.14 10.65 -1.90
N LEU A 212 -14.79 9.38 -1.71
CA LEU A 212 -13.54 8.81 -2.19
C LEU A 212 -13.46 8.80 -3.72
N SER A 213 -14.53 8.41 -4.40
CA SER A 213 -14.60 8.44 -5.86
C SER A 213 -14.43 9.85 -6.41
N GLY A 214 -15.06 10.84 -5.76
CA GLY A 214 -14.87 12.25 -6.10
C GLY A 214 -13.44 12.74 -5.88
N ALA A 215 -12.82 12.34 -4.77
CA ALA A 215 -11.42 12.67 -4.48
C ALA A 215 -10.46 12.04 -5.51
N LEU A 216 -10.66 10.77 -5.87
CA LEU A 216 -9.87 10.07 -6.89
C LEU A 216 -10.00 10.76 -8.26
N TYR A 217 -11.22 11.09 -8.67
CA TYR A 217 -11.46 11.81 -9.92
C TYR A 217 -10.74 13.17 -9.95
N TYR A 218 -10.78 13.91 -8.83
CA TYR A 218 -10.09 15.20 -8.71
C TYR A 218 -8.56 15.04 -8.79
N ILE A 219 -8.00 14.05 -8.08
CA ILE A 219 -6.55 13.77 -8.08
C ILE A 219 -6.08 13.36 -9.46
N GLN A 220 -6.82 12.52 -10.18
CA GLN A 220 -6.48 12.08 -11.53
C GLN A 220 -6.40 13.24 -12.52
N ASN A 221 -7.27 14.24 -12.39
CA ASN A 221 -7.25 15.43 -13.26
C ASN A 221 -6.11 16.41 -12.94
N PHE A 222 -5.52 16.35 -11.75
CA PHE A 222 -4.43 17.25 -11.36
C PHE A 222 -3.04 16.62 -11.48
N PHE A 223 -2.96 15.28 -11.43
CA PHE A 223 -1.70 14.54 -11.45
C PHE A 223 -1.71 13.50 -12.56
N ASP A 224 -1.14 13.82 -13.72
CA ASP A 224 -1.04 12.94 -14.91
C ASP A 224 -0.28 11.62 -14.63
N TYR A 225 0.51 11.58 -13.57
CA TYR A 225 1.30 10.39 -13.19
C TYR A 225 0.51 9.30 -12.46
N VAL A 226 -0.74 9.56 -12.05
CA VAL A 226 -1.54 8.62 -11.23
C VAL A 226 -2.61 7.99 -12.11
N ASN A 227 -2.27 6.91 -12.78
CA ASN A 227 -3.21 6.14 -13.62
C ASN A 227 -4.00 5.15 -12.75
N PHE A 228 -5.22 5.51 -12.36
CA PHE A 228 -6.14 4.63 -11.62
C PHE A 228 -6.86 3.61 -12.52
N GLU A 229 -6.84 3.79 -13.83
CA GLU A 229 -7.53 2.89 -14.78
C GLU A 229 -6.94 1.48 -14.76
N SER A 230 -5.62 1.36 -14.59
CA SER A 230 -4.95 0.06 -14.46
C SER A 230 -5.31 -0.69 -13.18
N ASP A 231 -5.81 0.00 -12.15
CA ASP A 231 -6.03 -0.54 -10.82
C ASP A 231 -7.51 -0.60 -10.41
N ILE A 232 -8.43 -0.49 -11.37
CA ILE A 232 -9.88 -0.42 -11.12
C ILE A 232 -10.39 -1.63 -10.32
N GLN A 233 -9.81 -2.81 -10.53
CA GLN A 233 -10.17 -4.01 -9.78
C GLN A 233 -9.78 -3.89 -8.30
N ILE A 234 -8.63 -3.31 -8.01
CA ILE A 234 -8.13 -3.10 -6.65
C ILE A 234 -8.97 -2.03 -5.94
N ILE A 235 -9.30 -0.94 -6.63
CA ILE A 235 -10.18 0.11 -6.10
C ILE A 235 -11.58 -0.44 -5.79
N MET A 236 -12.15 -1.26 -6.67
CA MET A 236 -13.42 -1.93 -6.44
C MET A 236 -13.36 -2.88 -5.24
N ALA A 237 -12.28 -3.65 -5.11
CA ALA A 237 -12.04 -4.52 -3.95
C ALA A 237 -11.92 -3.70 -2.64
N MET A 238 -11.24 -2.55 -2.67
CA MET A 238 -11.15 -1.63 -1.51
C MET A 238 -12.51 -1.07 -1.13
N PHE A 239 -13.34 -0.64 -2.08
CA PHE A 239 -14.70 -0.16 -1.81
C PHE A 239 -15.59 -1.27 -1.21
N GLY A 240 -15.46 -2.49 -1.73
CA GLY A 240 -16.09 -3.68 -1.14
C GLY A 240 -15.64 -3.93 0.30
N ALA A 241 -14.34 -3.89 0.54
CA ALA A 241 -13.76 -4.07 1.88
C ALA A 241 -14.24 -2.99 2.87
N ILE A 242 -14.27 -1.72 2.47
CA ILE A 242 -14.77 -0.60 3.30
C ILE A 242 -16.24 -0.84 3.67
N SER A 243 -17.08 -1.29 2.71
CA SER A 243 -18.49 -1.58 2.94
C SER A 243 -18.69 -2.72 3.95
N VAL A 244 -17.99 -3.84 3.76
CA VAL A 244 -18.04 -5.00 4.67
C VAL A 244 -17.54 -4.62 6.06
N PHE A 245 -16.43 -3.91 6.13
CA PHE A 245 -15.82 -3.46 7.38
C PHE A 245 -16.74 -2.50 8.17
N SER A 246 -17.41 -1.57 7.46
CA SER A 246 -18.41 -0.67 8.07
C SER A 246 -19.56 -1.43 8.70
N ILE A 247 -20.14 -2.38 7.96
CA ILE A 247 -21.26 -3.19 8.46
C ILE A 247 -20.83 -4.03 9.66
N LEU A 248 -19.66 -4.64 9.59
CA LEU A 248 -19.12 -5.50 10.65
C LEU A 248 -18.83 -4.69 11.93
N ILE A 249 -18.15 -3.55 11.82
CA ILE A 249 -17.86 -2.68 12.96
C ILE A 249 -19.15 -2.14 13.60
N THR A 250 -20.10 -1.64 12.80
CA THR A 250 -21.37 -1.11 13.32
C THR A 250 -22.20 -2.20 13.99
N TYR A 251 -22.22 -3.40 13.42
CA TYR A 251 -22.88 -4.56 14.04
C TYR A 251 -22.25 -4.92 15.38
N LEU A 252 -20.94 -5.11 15.44
CA LEU A 252 -20.21 -5.50 16.66
C LEU A 252 -20.35 -4.43 17.75
N CYS A 253 -20.11 -3.17 17.41
CA CYS A 253 -20.23 -2.07 18.38
C CYS A 253 -21.66 -1.97 18.94
N THR A 254 -22.68 -2.08 18.06
CA THR A 254 -24.07 -2.02 18.50
C THR A 254 -24.44 -3.22 19.36
N PHE A 255 -23.96 -4.39 19.01
CA PHE A 255 -24.19 -5.60 19.77
C PHE A 255 -23.63 -5.49 21.20
N PHE A 256 -22.35 -5.13 21.34
CA PHE A 256 -21.70 -5.00 22.64
C PHE A 256 -22.23 -3.83 23.48
N ALA A 257 -22.45 -2.67 22.84
CA ALA A 257 -22.98 -1.51 23.54
C ALA A 257 -24.39 -1.76 24.10
N THR A 258 -25.30 -2.32 23.28
CA THR A 258 -26.65 -2.66 23.73
C THR A 258 -26.64 -3.79 24.78
N GLN A 259 -25.75 -4.77 24.64
CA GLN A 259 -25.61 -5.82 25.65
C GLN A 259 -25.13 -5.27 26.99
N LYS A 260 -24.13 -4.40 27.00
CA LYS A 260 -23.61 -3.75 28.21
C LYS A 260 -24.69 -2.92 28.89
N PHE A 261 -25.45 -2.15 28.10
CA PHE A 261 -26.52 -1.29 28.62
C PHE A 261 -27.70 -2.10 29.23
N LEU A 262 -28.13 -3.16 28.54
CA LEU A 262 -29.20 -4.03 29.03
C LEU A 262 -28.81 -4.92 30.23
N LYS A 263 -27.50 -5.10 30.49
CA LYS A 263 -26.97 -5.75 31.70
C LYS A 263 -26.82 -4.77 32.87
N SER A 264 -26.49 -3.53 32.61
CA SER A 264 -26.44 -2.47 33.61
C SER A 264 -27.85 -2.18 34.06
N LYS A 265 -28.15 -2.41 35.34
CA LYS A 265 -29.48 -2.27 35.92
C LYS A 265 -30.13 -0.91 35.53
N ILE A 266 -31.28 -0.95 34.90
CA ILE A 266 -32.10 0.20 34.60
C ILE A 266 -32.52 0.94 35.91
N ASP A 267 -32.37 0.29 37.06
CA ASP A 267 -32.66 0.82 38.40
C ASP A 267 -31.75 1.99 38.86
N GLN A 268 -30.66 2.30 38.13
CA GLN A 268 -29.75 3.43 38.44
C GLN A 268 -30.03 4.70 37.64
N LEU A 269 -31.12 4.75 36.88
CA LEU A 269 -31.50 5.90 36.05
C LEU A 269 -32.63 6.75 36.66
N TYR A 270 -32.86 6.61 37.94
CA TYR A 270 -33.68 7.51 38.75
C TYR A 270 -32.83 8.26 39.74
#